data_ef0c2059e1baa70b526cd78b5e01f35c
#
_entry.id   ef0c2059e1baa70b526cd78b5e01f35c
#
_cell.length_a   1.000
_cell.length_b   1.000
_cell.length_c   1.000
_cell.angle_alpha   90.00
_cell.angle_beta   90.00
_cell.angle_gamma   90.00
#
_symmetry.space_group_name_H-M   'P 1'
#
loop_
_entity.id
_entity.type
_entity.pdbx_description
1 polymer ?
#
loop_
_entity_poly.entity_id
_entity_poly.type
_entity_poly.pdbx_seq_one_letter_code
_entity_poly.pdbx_strand_id
1 'polypeptide(L)'
;MRGEIPVNREISLEMNRIDGLIANPGVYYDDSKVEGWIKFCEQEMTLTDGSDLHLLDSFKLWGEQIFGWWYFVDRNIWVPYEDGTPGGHYVRKRIKKRLITKQYLIVGRGAAKSLYDSCIHAYFENVDTSTTHQITTAPTMRQAEEVMSVYRTAITRARGPLFRFLTEGSLQNTTGSRANRVKLVATKKGIENFLTGSLLEIRPMTIDKLQGLRCKIASVDEWLSGDVREDVIGAIEQGASKNDDYLILATSSEGTVRNGSGDTVKMELADILKGEYVNPHVSIWWYKLDSVDEVADPSMWIKANPNIGKTVSYETYQLDVERAEKAPAARNDILAKRFGLPMEGYTYFFTYEETKVHQFREYWQMPCSLGADLSQGDDFCAFTFMFPLPNGCFGVKTRNYISELTFMKLPRAMHDKYEQFMKEGSLIVMEGTVLNMMDVYEDLDNHIQEREYDIRSFGYDPYNAKEFVARWETENGPMGVEKVIQGAKTESVPLGELKKLASERMLLFDEQLMEFAMGNCIVMEDTNGNRKLFKKRYDAKIDAVAAMMDAFVAYKINIEYFI
;
A
#
# COMPACT_ATOMS: atom_id res chain seq x y z
N MET A 1 11.47 2.19 -27.77
CA MET A 1 10.38 1.30 -27.30
C MET A 1 9.08 1.42 -28.10
N ARG A 2 8.90 2.45 -28.91
CA ARG A 2 7.67 2.62 -29.71
C ARG A 2 7.78 1.79 -31.00
N GLY A 3 6.99 0.75 -31.14
CA GLY A 3 6.75 0.04 -32.38
C GLY A 3 7.16 -1.43 -32.48
N GLU A 4 8.07 -1.93 -31.62
CA GLU A 4 8.50 -3.34 -31.66
C GLU A 4 8.33 -4.08 -30.34
N ILE A 5 8.24 -3.38 -29.20
CA ILE A 5 8.10 -3.99 -27.88
C ILE A 5 6.73 -3.63 -27.31
N PRO A 6 5.91 -4.61 -26.89
CA PRO A 6 4.64 -4.34 -26.24
C PRO A 6 4.83 -3.49 -24.99
N VAL A 7 4.09 -2.40 -24.87
CA VAL A 7 4.03 -1.53 -23.69
C VAL A 7 2.60 -1.45 -23.18
N ASN A 8 2.42 -1.31 -21.88
CA ASN A 8 1.11 -1.13 -21.29
C ASN A 8 0.64 0.33 -21.40
N ARG A 9 -0.61 0.57 -20.99
CA ARG A 9 -1.24 1.89 -21.04
C ARG A 9 -0.48 2.93 -20.22
N GLU A 10 -0.09 2.60 -19.00
CA GLU A 10 0.57 3.52 -18.06
C GLU A 10 1.95 3.96 -18.58
N ILE A 11 2.74 3.05 -19.13
CA ILE A 11 4.02 3.38 -19.77
C ILE A 11 3.79 4.27 -21.00
N SER A 12 2.77 4.00 -21.80
CA SER A 12 2.45 4.84 -22.96
C SER A 12 2.08 6.28 -22.54
N LEU A 13 1.33 6.43 -21.45
CA LEU A 13 0.97 7.74 -20.89
C LEU A 13 2.21 8.48 -20.35
N GLU A 14 3.11 7.80 -19.63
CA GLU A 14 4.35 8.40 -19.15
C GLU A 14 5.25 8.84 -20.31
N MET A 15 5.38 8.03 -21.37
CA MET A 15 6.14 8.42 -22.56
C MET A 15 5.56 9.68 -23.22
N ASN A 16 4.23 9.80 -23.30
CA ASN A 16 3.59 11.02 -23.81
C ASN A 16 3.86 12.24 -22.91
N ARG A 17 3.92 12.02 -21.59
CA ARG A 17 4.24 13.07 -20.62
C ARG A 17 5.69 13.56 -20.76
N ILE A 18 6.63 12.63 -21.01
CA ILE A 18 8.04 12.95 -21.31
C ILE A 18 8.16 13.74 -22.62
N ASP A 19 7.41 13.37 -23.66
CA ASP A 19 7.37 14.15 -24.91
C ASP A 19 6.90 15.59 -24.66
N GLY A 20 5.96 15.79 -23.72
CA GLY A 20 5.52 17.11 -23.29
C GLY A 20 6.62 17.93 -22.58
N LEU A 21 7.53 17.27 -21.84
CA LEU A 21 8.70 17.93 -21.25
C LEU A 21 9.67 18.43 -22.31
N ILE A 22 9.90 17.68 -23.38
CA ILE A 22 10.75 18.08 -24.52
C ILE A 22 10.24 19.39 -25.16
N ALA A 23 8.93 19.56 -25.21
CA ALA A 23 8.30 20.76 -25.78
C ALA A 23 8.27 21.96 -24.81
N ASN A 24 8.62 21.78 -23.54
CA ASN A 24 8.52 22.84 -22.51
C ASN A 24 9.78 23.72 -22.50
N PRO A 25 9.70 25.04 -22.85
CA PRO A 25 10.87 25.93 -22.91
C PRO A 25 11.46 26.25 -21.52
N GLY A 26 10.75 25.97 -20.42
CA GLY A 26 11.22 26.16 -19.05
C GLY A 26 12.11 25.03 -18.52
N VAL A 27 12.18 23.92 -19.26
CA VAL A 27 12.91 22.72 -18.91
C VAL A 27 14.03 22.48 -19.94
N TYR A 28 15.17 22.03 -19.48
CA TYR A 28 16.25 21.68 -20.38
C TYR A 28 16.81 20.30 -20.06
N TYR A 29 17.30 19.61 -21.09
CA TYR A 29 17.90 18.30 -20.99
C TYR A 29 19.44 18.40 -21.05
N ASP A 30 20.13 17.68 -20.14
CA ASP A 30 21.59 17.61 -20.02
C ASP A 30 22.04 16.16 -20.14
N ASP A 31 22.38 15.74 -21.34
CA ASP A 31 22.84 14.38 -21.67
C ASP A 31 24.16 14.03 -20.96
N SER A 32 25.04 15.02 -20.73
CA SER A 32 26.33 14.80 -20.06
C SER A 32 26.18 14.24 -18.63
N LYS A 33 25.08 14.57 -17.95
CA LYS A 33 24.78 14.03 -16.62
C LYS A 33 24.34 12.58 -16.67
N VAL A 34 23.56 12.22 -17.70
CA VAL A 34 23.13 10.84 -17.94
C VAL A 34 24.32 9.96 -18.31
N GLU A 35 25.13 10.41 -19.25
CA GLU A 35 26.35 9.70 -19.67
C GLU A 35 27.33 9.55 -18.51
N GLY A 36 27.50 10.59 -17.67
CA GLY A 36 28.34 10.56 -16.48
C GLY A 36 27.91 9.49 -15.49
N TRP A 37 26.59 9.35 -15.24
CA TRP A 37 26.04 8.32 -14.39
C TRP A 37 26.20 6.90 -15.01
N ILE A 38 25.89 6.73 -16.29
CA ILE A 38 26.06 5.44 -16.99
C ILE A 38 27.52 4.99 -16.92
N LYS A 39 28.46 5.89 -17.26
CA LYS A 39 29.89 5.62 -17.23
C LYS A 39 30.37 5.24 -15.83
N PHE A 40 29.93 5.95 -14.80
CA PHE A 40 30.24 5.62 -13.41
C PHE A 40 29.78 4.20 -13.08
N CYS A 41 28.52 3.88 -13.36
CA CYS A 41 27.97 2.56 -13.04
C CYS A 41 28.73 1.44 -13.76
N GLU A 42 28.99 1.56 -15.05
CA GLU A 42 29.65 0.51 -15.85
C GLU A 42 31.15 0.40 -15.53
N GLN A 43 31.79 1.44 -14.99
CA GLN A 43 33.20 1.41 -14.60
C GLN A 43 33.45 1.00 -13.15
N GLU A 44 32.60 1.43 -12.22
CA GLU A 44 32.85 1.29 -10.79
C GLU A 44 32.00 0.19 -10.13
N MET A 45 30.76 -0.03 -10.60
CA MET A 45 29.86 -1.02 -10.00
C MET A 45 30.13 -2.42 -10.53
N THR A 46 29.85 -3.42 -9.69
CA THR A 46 29.92 -4.85 -10.04
C THR A 46 28.69 -5.57 -9.53
N LEU A 47 28.30 -6.67 -10.16
CA LEU A 47 27.24 -7.52 -9.66
C LEU A 47 27.68 -8.27 -8.39
N THR A 48 26.73 -8.84 -7.67
CA THR A 48 27.00 -9.56 -6.40
C THR A 48 27.89 -10.79 -6.59
N ASP A 49 27.85 -11.43 -7.76
CA ASP A 49 28.76 -12.51 -8.15
C ASP A 49 30.17 -12.02 -8.52
N GLY A 50 30.35 -10.70 -8.60
CA GLY A 50 31.60 -10.04 -8.95
C GLY A 50 31.83 -9.87 -10.45
N SER A 51 30.86 -10.16 -11.31
CA SER A 51 30.89 -9.86 -12.74
C SER A 51 30.73 -8.36 -13.00
N ASP A 52 31.10 -7.92 -14.19
CA ASP A 52 30.98 -6.53 -14.60
C ASP A 52 29.52 -6.13 -14.78
N LEU A 53 29.18 -4.93 -14.33
CA LEU A 53 27.85 -4.39 -14.53
C LEU A 53 27.75 -3.72 -15.91
N HIS A 54 26.84 -4.21 -16.72
CA HIS A 54 26.36 -3.50 -17.91
C HIS A 54 24.95 -3.02 -17.65
N LEU A 55 24.73 -1.71 -17.67
CA LEU A 55 23.42 -1.14 -17.39
C LEU A 55 22.40 -1.58 -18.45
N LEU A 56 21.28 -2.10 -17.96
CA LEU A 56 20.15 -2.46 -18.80
C LEU A 56 19.51 -1.21 -19.43
N ASP A 57 18.93 -1.36 -20.63
CA ASP A 57 18.27 -0.25 -21.33
C ASP A 57 17.14 0.38 -20.49
N SER A 58 16.42 -0.44 -19.73
CA SER A 58 15.43 0.04 -18.77
C SER A 58 16.04 0.93 -17.67
N PHE A 59 17.21 0.56 -17.15
CA PHE A 59 17.91 1.36 -16.14
C PHE A 59 18.38 2.69 -16.73
N LYS A 60 18.93 2.66 -17.96
CA LYS A 60 19.33 3.87 -18.67
C LYS A 60 18.14 4.80 -18.85
N LEU A 61 16.99 4.28 -19.27
CA LEU A 61 15.74 5.02 -19.43
C LEU A 61 15.22 5.62 -18.10
N TRP A 62 15.23 4.84 -17.02
CA TRP A 62 14.80 5.31 -15.70
C TRP A 62 15.75 6.37 -15.13
N GLY A 63 17.06 6.13 -15.27
CA GLY A 63 18.09 7.07 -14.81
C GLY A 63 18.11 8.36 -15.63
N GLU A 64 17.84 8.29 -16.93
CA GLU A 64 17.72 9.45 -17.80
C GLU A 64 16.72 10.47 -17.26
N GLN A 65 15.58 10.00 -16.70
CA GLN A 65 14.58 10.89 -16.11
C GLN A 65 15.14 11.62 -14.87
N ILE A 66 15.96 10.95 -14.07
CA ILE A 66 16.56 11.54 -12.87
C ILE A 66 17.68 12.53 -13.21
N PHE A 67 18.58 12.14 -14.12
CA PHE A 67 19.81 12.88 -14.38
C PHE A 67 19.70 13.88 -15.53
N GLY A 68 18.80 13.65 -16.50
CA GLY A 68 18.73 14.44 -17.72
C GLY A 68 17.95 15.74 -17.59
N TRP A 69 16.89 15.80 -16.80
CA TRP A 69 15.94 16.92 -16.80
C TRP A 69 16.22 17.96 -15.70
N TRP A 70 16.31 19.22 -16.11
CA TRP A 70 16.68 20.35 -15.27
C TRP A 70 15.83 21.56 -15.57
N TYR A 71 15.73 22.48 -14.58
CA TYR A 71 15.11 23.80 -14.73
C TYR A 71 15.87 24.82 -13.89
N PHE A 72 15.60 26.11 -14.11
CA PHE A 72 16.23 27.19 -13.39
C PHE A 72 15.24 27.92 -12.50
N VAL A 73 15.67 28.28 -11.29
CA VAL A 73 14.93 29.12 -10.37
C VAL A 73 15.80 30.30 -9.94
N ASP A 74 15.19 31.47 -9.82
CA ASP A 74 15.86 32.63 -9.25
C ASP A 74 15.68 32.63 -7.73
N ARG A 75 16.78 32.72 -6.99
CA ARG A 75 16.79 32.79 -5.53
C ARG A 75 17.63 33.92 -5.02
N ASN A 76 17.20 34.53 -3.93
CA ASN A 76 18.01 35.46 -3.15
C ASN A 76 18.91 34.64 -2.21
N ILE A 77 20.21 34.69 -2.48
CA ILE A 77 21.24 34.02 -1.67
C ILE A 77 21.95 35.08 -0.84
N TRP A 78 22.10 34.83 0.46
CA TRP A 78 22.89 35.64 1.33
C TRP A 78 24.37 35.48 0.98
N VAL A 79 25.06 36.59 0.68
CA VAL A 79 26.49 36.62 0.37
C VAL A 79 27.15 37.50 1.41
N PRO A 80 28.14 36.99 2.18
CA PRO A 80 28.91 37.80 3.11
C PRO A 80 29.74 38.84 2.35
N TYR A 81 30.06 39.95 3.00
CA TYR A 81 30.94 40.95 2.43
C TYR A 81 32.37 40.38 2.22
N GLU A 82 32.97 40.65 1.05
CA GLU A 82 34.29 40.11 0.68
C GLU A 82 35.43 40.72 1.46
N ASP A 83 35.24 41.92 2.04
CA ASP A 83 36.22 42.67 2.82
C ASP A 83 36.36 42.18 4.27
N GLY A 84 35.62 41.14 4.67
CA GLY A 84 35.68 40.59 6.03
C GLY A 84 34.88 41.37 7.07
N THR A 85 34.19 42.46 6.70
CA THR A 85 33.26 43.14 7.62
C THR A 85 32.11 42.23 8.01
N PRO A 86 31.65 42.25 9.29
CA PRO A 86 30.49 41.50 9.72
C PRO A 86 29.23 41.92 8.94
N GLY A 87 28.55 40.95 8.30
CA GLY A 87 27.35 41.23 7.54
C GLY A 87 27.41 40.69 6.10
N GLY A 88 26.43 41.03 5.30
CA GLY A 88 26.30 40.60 3.92
C GLY A 88 25.04 41.20 3.29
N HIS A 89 24.74 40.79 2.07
CA HIS A 89 23.59 41.23 1.33
C HIS A 89 22.98 40.07 0.53
N TYR A 90 21.72 40.19 0.19
CA TYR A 90 21.05 39.21 -0.68
C TYR A 90 21.35 39.52 -2.15
N VAL A 91 21.85 38.50 -2.85
CA VAL A 91 22.08 38.55 -4.30
C VAL A 91 21.11 37.57 -4.98
N ARG A 92 20.43 38.05 -5.99
CA ARG A 92 19.57 37.20 -6.83
C ARG A 92 20.49 36.34 -7.72
N LYS A 93 20.46 35.03 -7.51
CA LYS A 93 21.19 34.06 -8.33
C LYS A 93 20.24 33.11 -9.01
N ARG A 94 20.53 32.79 -10.27
CA ARG A 94 19.85 31.76 -11.04
C ARG A 94 20.47 30.42 -10.72
N ILE A 95 19.67 29.51 -10.11
CA ILE A 95 20.13 28.20 -9.64
C ILE A 95 19.54 27.12 -10.55
N LYS A 96 20.39 26.19 -11.00
CA LYS A 96 20.00 25.00 -11.72
C LYS A 96 19.47 23.95 -10.73
N LYS A 97 18.26 23.44 -10.96
CA LYS A 97 17.62 22.41 -10.15
C LYS A 97 17.25 21.19 -10.98
N ARG A 98 17.34 20.03 -10.35
CA ARG A 98 16.79 18.78 -10.89
C ARG A 98 15.27 18.91 -11.02
N LEU A 99 14.72 18.47 -12.17
CA LEU A 99 13.27 18.51 -12.38
C LEU A 99 12.58 17.39 -11.58
N ILE A 100 13.08 16.16 -11.69
CA ILE A 100 12.46 14.98 -11.04
C ILE A 100 12.97 14.86 -9.61
N THR A 101 12.07 14.97 -8.66
CA THR A 101 12.33 14.82 -7.22
C THR A 101 11.75 13.54 -6.62
N LYS A 102 10.82 12.90 -7.33
CA LYS A 102 10.28 11.58 -6.97
C LYS A 102 10.21 10.69 -8.21
N GLN A 103 10.67 9.45 -8.06
CA GLN A 103 10.51 8.44 -9.10
C GLN A 103 9.80 7.23 -8.50
N TYR A 104 8.68 6.87 -9.09
CA TYR A 104 7.93 5.66 -8.75
C TYR A 104 8.22 4.58 -9.79
N LEU A 105 8.72 3.44 -9.32
CA LEU A 105 9.02 2.27 -10.14
C LEU A 105 8.21 1.08 -9.63
N ILE A 106 7.08 0.82 -10.26
CA ILE A 106 6.23 -0.33 -9.98
C ILE A 106 6.46 -1.35 -11.09
N VAL A 107 7.12 -2.46 -10.79
CA VAL A 107 7.56 -3.43 -11.79
C VAL A 107 7.58 -4.84 -11.22
N GLY A 108 7.33 -5.84 -12.06
CA GLY A 108 7.31 -7.24 -11.66
C GLY A 108 8.59 -7.71 -10.94
N ARG A 109 8.45 -8.66 -10.02
CA ARG A 109 9.58 -9.27 -9.32
C ARG A 109 10.62 -9.83 -10.31
N GLY A 110 11.90 -9.65 -9.97
CA GLY A 110 13.01 -10.06 -10.81
C GLY A 110 13.49 -8.99 -11.77
N ALA A 111 12.96 -7.76 -11.73
CA ALA A 111 13.41 -6.63 -12.56
C ALA A 111 14.71 -5.95 -12.07
N ALA A 112 15.30 -6.44 -10.98
CA ALA A 112 16.53 -5.93 -10.36
C ALA A 112 16.44 -4.47 -9.86
N LYS A 113 15.29 -4.11 -9.22
CA LYS A 113 15.05 -2.79 -8.61
C LYS A 113 16.15 -2.37 -7.65
N SER A 114 16.51 -3.25 -6.69
CA SER A 114 17.52 -2.98 -5.66
C SER A 114 18.92 -2.72 -6.25
N LEU A 115 19.25 -3.34 -7.39
CA LEU A 115 20.47 -3.04 -8.15
C LEU A 115 20.43 -1.62 -8.72
N TYR A 116 19.30 -1.21 -9.29
CA TYR A 116 19.11 0.14 -9.81
C TYR A 116 19.27 1.18 -8.70
N ASP A 117 18.59 0.99 -7.56
CA ASP A 117 18.70 1.88 -6.39
C ASP A 117 20.15 1.95 -5.87
N SER A 118 20.85 0.82 -5.81
CA SER A 118 22.29 0.78 -5.45
C SER A 118 23.15 1.65 -6.36
N CYS A 119 22.90 1.63 -7.65
CA CYS A 119 23.64 2.45 -8.63
C CYS A 119 23.39 3.96 -8.42
N ILE A 120 22.15 4.32 -8.10
CA ILE A 120 21.80 5.73 -7.80
C ILE A 120 22.50 6.18 -6.51
N HIS A 121 22.39 5.42 -5.42
CA HIS A 121 23.03 5.74 -4.15
C HIS A 121 24.55 5.85 -4.28
N ALA A 122 25.17 4.89 -4.96
CA ALA A 122 26.62 4.90 -5.16
C ALA A 122 27.10 6.12 -5.94
N TYR A 123 26.37 6.55 -6.97
CA TYR A 123 26.70 7.74 -7.72
C TYR A 123 26.63 9.01 -6.87
N PHE A 124 25.53 9.20 -6.15
CA PHE A 124 25.37 10.37 -5.28
C PHE A 124 26.36 10.40 -4.12
N GLU A 125 26.74 9.24 -3.58
CA GLU A 125 27.72 9.14 -2.48
C GLU A 125 29.12 9.58 -2.91
N ASN A 126 29.52 9.26 -4.15
CA ASN A 126 30.91 9.36 -4.59
C ASN A 126 31.19 10.45 -5.61
N VAL A 127 30.19 10.90 -6.36
CA VAL A 127 30.37 11.85 -7.47
C VAL A 127 29.76 13.21 -7.17
N ASP A 128 28.70 13.27 -6.36
CA ASP A 128 28.14 14.55 -5.90
C ASP A 128 29.16 15.25 -5.00
N THR A 129 29.45 16.51 -5.31
CA THR A 129 30.44 17.31 -4.56
C THR A 129 29.92 17.85 -3.22
N SER A 130 28.59 17.80 -3.00
CA SER A 130 27.98 18.19 -1.75
C SER A 130 27.90 17.02 -0.78
N THR A 131 28.06 17.29 0.53
CA THR A 131 27.77 16.31 1.57
C THR A 131 26.35 15.80 1.43
N THR A 132 26.18 14.48 1.26
CA THR A 132 24.87 13.86 1.10
C THR A 132 24.54 12.95 2.28
N HIS A 133 23.37 13.17 2.87
CA HIS A 133 22.76 12.18 3.75
C HIS A 133 21.74 11.38 2.93
N GLN A 134 21.93 10.09 2.87
CA GLN A 134 21.12 9.17 2.09
C GLN A 134 20.53 8.08 3.00
N ILE A 135 19.32 7.66 2.70
CA ILE A 135 18.66 6.56 3.44
C ILE A 135 18.12 5.51 2.49
N THR A 136 18.12 4.27 2.95
CA THR A 136 17.33 3.18 2.35
C THR A 136 16.42 2.58 3.41
N THR A 137 15.18 2.30 3.03
CA THR A 137 14.17 1.71 3.90
C THR A 137 13.31 0.71 3.15
N ALA A 138 12.87 -0.34 3.86
CA ALA A 138 12.00 -1.39 3.34
C ALA A 138 11.18 -1.97 4.51
N PRO A 139 10.10 -2.75 4.27
CA PRO A 139 9.30 -3.37 5.32
C PRO A 139 10.12 -4.21 6.31
N THR A 140 11.21 -4.83 5.84
CA THR A 140 12.16 -5.53 6.70
C THR A 140 13.57 -4.97 6.52
N MET A 141 14.36 -4.96 7.61
CA MET A 141 15.76 -4.52 7.58
C MET A 141 16.59 -5.32 6.55
N ARG A 142 16.29 -6.62 6.39
CA ARG A 142 16.95 -7.48 5.41
C ARG A 142 16.74 -7.00 3.97
N GLN A 143 15.51 -6.60 3.61
CA GLN A 143 15.22 -6.05 2.28
C GLN A 143 15.95 -4.72 2.05
N ALA A 144 15.96 -3.83 3.05
CA ALA A 144 16.73 -2.59 2.97
C ALA A 144 18.25 -2.84 2.83
N GLU A 145 18.79 -3.91 3.43
CA GLU A 145 20.18 -4.34 3.27
C GLU A 145 20.49 -4.79 1.83
N GLU A 146 19.53 -5.37 1.13
CA GLU A 146 19.71 -5.83 -0.26
C GLU A 146 20.05 -4.67 -1.20
N VAL A 147 19.44 -3.49 -1.02
CA VAL A 147 19.78 -2.29 -1.77
C VAL A 147 21.26 -1.92 -1.59
N MET A 148 21.82 -2.10 -0.40
CA MET A 148 23.24 -1.80 -0.13
C MET A 148 24.20 -2.92 -0.55
N SER A 149 23.72 -4.15 -0.74
CA SER A 149 24.56 -5.32 -0.95
C SER A 149 25.43 -5.23 -2.21
N VAL A 150 24.84 -4.76 -3.31
CA VAL A 150 25.54 -4.55 -4.58
C VAL A 150 26.60 -3.47 -4.45
N TYR A 151 26.27 -2.36 -3.81
CA TYR A 151 27.23 -1.26 -3.59
C TYR A 151 28.37 -1.70 -2.68
N ARG A 152 28.11 -2.46 -1.61
CA ARG A 152 29.16 -3.06 -0.77
C ARG A 152 30.09 -3.99 -1.56
N THR A 153 29.51 -4.81 -2.45
CA THR A 153 30.31 -5.71 -3.32
C THR A 153 31.22 -4.90 -4.21
N ALA A 154 30.72 -3.83 -4.84
CA ALA A 154 31.51 -2.94 -5.67
C ALA A 154 32.68 -2.29 -4.91
N ILE A 155 32.43 -1.81 -3.68
CA ILE A 155 33.47 -1.26 -2.79
C ILE A 155 34.52 -2.33 -2.45
N THR A 156 34.08 -3.54 -2.11
CA THR A 156 34.99 -4.65 -1.72
C THR A 156 35.84 -5.09 -2.89
N ARG A 157 35.29 -5.12 -4.11
CA ARG A 157 36.00 -5.51 -5.33
C ARG A 157 36.89 -4.39 -5.86
N ALA A 158 36.49 -3.14 -5.71
CA ALA A 158 37.22 -1.92 -6.09
C ALA A 158 37.83 -2.03 -7.52
N ARG A 159 37.06 -2.45 -8.51
CA ARG A 159 37.55 -2.67 -9.87
C ARG A 159 37.85 -1.40 -10.62
N GLY A 160 36.98 -0.42 -10.48
CA GLY A 160 37.11 0.88 -11.13
C GLY A 160 38.17 1.77 -10.46
N PRO A 161 38.69 2.77 -11.19
CA PRO A 161 39.75 3.65 -10.71
C PRO A 161 39.32 4.48 -9.50
N LEU A 162 38.04 4.92 -9.43
CA LEU A 162 37.53 5.71 -8.32
C LEU A 162 37.45 4.87 -7.04
N PHE A 163 36.85 3.67 -7.09
CA PHE A 163 36.75 2.82 -5.92
C PHE A 163 38.11 2.30 -5.46
N ARG A 164 39.06 2.04 -6.34
CA ARG A 164 40.45 1.77 -5.95
C ARG A 164 41.02 2.92 -5.14
N PHE A 165 40.93 4.14 -5.65
CA PHE A 165 41.44 5.31 -4.96
C PHE A 165 40.76 5.55 -3.60
N LEU A 166 39.43 5.32 -3.51
CA LEU A 166 38.68 5.55 -2.28
C LEU A 166 38.92 4.47 -1.21
N THR A 167 39.26 3.23 -1.62
CA THR A 167 39.52 2.11 -0.72
C THR A 167 40.99 1.87 -0.39
N GLU A 168 41.90 2.54 -1.11
CA GLU A 168 43.34 2.51 -0.81
C GLU A 168 43.61 3.16 0.56
N GLY A 169 44.35 2.47 1.42
CA GLY A 169 44.76 2.93 2.73
C GLY A 169 44.54 1.87 3.83
N SER A 170 44.88 2.24 5.07
CA SER A 170 44.73 1.36 6.23
C SER A 170 43.67 1.89 7.19
N LEU A 171 42.70 1.05 7.56
CA LEU A 171 41.72 1.32 8.61
C LEU A 171 42.35 1.53 10.00
N GLN A 172 43.58 0.99 10.23
CA GLN A 172 44.26 1.02 11.52
C GLN A 172 45.10 2.29 11.77
N ASN A 173 45.31 3.13 10.77
CA ASN A 173 46.12 4.36 10.92
C ASN A 173 45.28 5.51 11.47
N THR A 174 45.04 5.51 12.78
CA THR A 174 44.41 6.66 13.48
C THR A 174 45.37 7.86 13.70
N THR A 175 46.67 7.68 13.57
CA THR A 175 47.73 8.66 13.80
C THR A 175 48.54 9.07 12.57
N GLY A 176 48.29 8.44 11.41
CA GLY A 176 49.00 8.75 10.18
C GLY A 176 48.42 9.94 9.41
N SER A 177 49.21 10.46 8.44
CA SER A 177 48.78 11.48 7.49
C SER A 177 47.43 11.15 6.86
N ARG A 178 46.54 12.15 6.68
CA ARG A 178 45.23 12.00 5.99
C ARG A 178 45.32 11.27 4.65
N ALA A 179 46.46 11.29 3.99
CA ALA A 179 46.72 10.65 2.69
C ALA A 179 46.64 9.11 2.72
N ASN A 180 46.82 8.45 3.88
CA ASN A 180 46.88 7.00 4.01
C ASN A 180 45.64 6.37 4.66
N ARG A 181 44.54 7.10 4.82
CA ARG A 181 43.29 6.56 5.37
C ARG A 181 42.37 6.07 4.24
N VAL A 182 41.70 4.97 4.48
CA VAL A 182 40.56 4.54 3.65
C VAL A 182 39.51 5.65 3.66
N LYS A 183 39.05 6.06 2.49
CA LYS A 183 38.14 7.20 2.30
C LYS A 183 36.68 6.76 2.21
N LEU A 184 36.43 5.51 1.79
CA LEU A 184 35.11 4.92 1.65
C LEU A 184 35.02 3.64 2.46
N VAL A 185 34.11 3.58 3.42
CA VAL A 185 33.94 2.45 4.36
C VAL A 185 32.53 1.94 4.33
N ALA A 186 32.37 0.64 4.05
CA ALA A 186 31.12 -0.08 4.13
C ALA A 186 31.03 -0.87 5.43
N THR A 187 29.98 -0.65 6.22
CA THR A 187 29.65 -1.37 7.45
C THR A 187 28.31 -2.11 7.29
N LYS A 188 27.92 -2.89 8.29
CA LYS A 188 26.56 -3.50 8.28
C LYS A 188 25.43 -2.46 8.32
N LYS A 189 25.65 -1.29 8.91
CA LYS A 189 24.61 -0.27 9.13
C LYS A 189 24.57 0.81 8.06
N GLY A 190 25.65 1.00 7.31
CA GLY A 190 25.73 2.08 6.34
C GLY A 190 27.04 2.07 5.56
N ILE A 191 27.13 2.98 4.62
CA ILE A 191 28.33 3.27 3.83
C ILE A 191 28.65 4.75 4.04
N GLU A 192 29.91 5.06 4.32
CA GLU A 192 30.35 6.42 4.61
C GLU A 192 31.54 6.78 3.72
N ASN A 193 31.44 7.90 3.03
CA ASN A 193 32.53 8.49 2.26
C ASN A 193 33.11 9.70 3.01
N PHE A 194 34.26 9.49 3.66
CA PHE A 194 34.95 10.53 4.43
C PHE A 194 35.52 11.66 3.58
N LEU A 195 35.67 11.46 2.28
CA LEU A 195 36.16 12.49 1.37
C LEU A 195 35.09 13.53 1.07
N THR A 196 33.87 13.09 0.83
CA THR A 196 32.70 13.94 0.55
C THR A 196 31.92 14.30 1.81
N GLY A 197 32.13 13.56 2.92
CA GLY A 197 31.32 13.65 4.14
C GLY A 197 29.91 13.06 3.96
N SER A 198 29.73 12.20 2.96
CA SER A 198 28.44 11.60 2.64
C SER A 198 28.21 10.31 3.40
N LEU A 199 26.95 10.02 3.72
CA LEU A 199 26.54 8.84 4.47
C LEU A 199 25.27 8.24 3.86
N LEU A 200 25.31 6.95 3.54
CA LEU A 200 24.14 6.13 3.24
C LEU A 200 23.85 5.21 4.44
N GLU A 201 22.66 5.27 5.00
CA GLU A 201 22.27 4.43 6.14
C GLU A 201 20.93 3.71 5.92
N ILE A 202 20.73 2.59 6.64
CA ILE A 202 19.47 1.86 6.65
C ILE A 202 18.60 2.39 7.79
N ARG A 203 17.34 2.67 7.49
CA ARG A 203 16.34 3.11 8.48
C ARG A 203 15.13 2.18 8.51
N PRO A 204 14.55 1.90 9.68
CA PRO A 204 13.26 1.19 9.75
C PRO A 204 12.16 1.97 9.04
N MET A 205 11.26 1.27 8.34
CA MET A 205 10.13 1.84 7.60
C MET A 205 8.97 2.16 8.55
N THR A 206 9.14 3.16 9.40
CA THR A 206 8.11 3.68 10.31
C THR A 206 8.14 5.20 10.29
N ILE A 207 6.97 5.84 10.41
CA ILE A 207 6.87 7.32 10.38
C ILE A 207 7.78 7.95 11.44
N ASP A 208 7.78 7.46 12.67
CA ASP A 208 8.61 7.98 13.77
C ASP A 208 10.11 8.02 13.46
N LYS A 209 10.60 7.10 12.61
CA LYS A 209 12.02 7.00 12.25
C LYS A 209 12.38 7.73 10.97
N LEU A 210 11.40 8.08 10.16
CA LEU A 210 11.57 8.67 8.84
C LEU A 210 11.15 10.15 8.80
N GLN A 211 10.21 10.56 9.65
CA GLN A 211 9.72 11.93 9.71
C GLN A 211 10.82 12.91 10.15
N GLY A 212 10.94 14.02 9.44
CA GLY A 212 11.88 15.10 9.77
C GLY A 212 13.34 14.84 9.39
N LEU A 213 13.67 13.70 8.80
CA LEU A 213 15.02 13.42 8.30
C LEU A 213 15.36 14.35 7.12
N ARG A 214 16.49 15.04 7.26
CA ARG A 214 17.02 15.90 6.19
C ARG A 214 17.90 15.07 5.24
N CYS A 215 17.34 14.03 4.63
CA CYS A 215 18.06 13.27 3.63
C CYS A 215 17.98 13.96 2.26
N LYS A 216 19.02 13.80 1.47
CA LYS A 216 19.05 14.26 0.08
C LYS A 216 18.50 13.18 -0.85
N ILE A 217 18.86 11.93 -0.61
CA ILE A 217 18.41 10.78 -1.40
C ILE A 217 17.75 9.77 -0.45
N ALA A 218 16.58 9.27 -0.83
CA ALA A 218 15.91 8.19 -0.12
C ALA A 218 15.44 7.11 -1.10
N SER A 219 15.69 5.84 -0.79
CA SER A 219 14.99 4.73 -1.44
C SER A 219 14.01 4.08 -0.47
N VAL A 220 12.79 3.86 -0.96
CA VAL A 220 11.68 3.22 -0.27
C VAL A 220 11.31 1.99 -1.07
N ASP A 221 11.91 0.85 -0.71
CA ASP A 221 11.69 -0.41 -1.42
C ASP A 221 10.47 -1.15 -0.87
N GLU A 222 9.74 -1.82 -1.77
CA GLU A 222 8.51 -2.59 -1.48
C GLU A 222 7.44 -1.79 -0.70
N TRP A 223 7.24 -0.51 -1.04
CA TRP A 223 6.26 0.38 -0.40
C TRP A 223 4.79 -0.03 -0.63
N LEU A 224 4.50 -0.90 -1.61
CA LEU A 224 3.19 -1.52 -1.83
C LEU A 224 3.01 -2.83 -1.05
N SER A 225 3.95 -3.21 -0.20
CA SER A 225 3.80 -4.37 0.67
C SER A 225 2.61 -4.19 1.63
N GLY A 226 1.91 -5.27 1.94
CA GLY A 226 0.82 -5.29 2.90
C GLY A 226 1.21 -4.90 4.33
N ASP A 227 2.49 -4.92 4.64
CA ASP A 227 3.03 -4.50 5.95
C ASP A 227 3.16 -2.96 6.06
N VAL A 228 3.07 -2.23 4.94
CA VAL A 228 3.16 -0.76 4.92
C VAL A 228 1.77 -0.17 5.11
N ARG A 229 1.51 0.38 6.30
CA ARG A 229 0.20 0.91 6.70
C ARG A 229 0.11 2.43 6.62
N GLU A 230 1.24 3.11 6.58
CA GLU A 230 1.38 4.56 6.70
C GLU A 230 1.97 5.17 5.43
N ASP A 231 1.74 6.46 5.20
CA ASP A 231 2.38 7.20 4.11
C ASP A 231 3.84 7.54 4.48
N VAL A 232 4.72 6.57 4.33
CA VAL A 232 6.16 6.72 4.59
C VAL A 232 6.85 7.63 3.57
N ILE A 233 6.35 7.66 2.33
CA ILE A 233 6.92 8.51 1.26
C ILE A 233 6.68 9.98 1.56
N GLY A 234 5.44 10.34 1.92
CA GLY A 234 5.10 11.71 2.34
C GLY A 234 5.86 12.14 3.61
N ALA A 235 6.06 11.24 4.58
CA ALA A 235 6.84 11.52 5.78
C ALA A 235 8.31 11.85 5.46
N ILE A 236 8.94 11.12 4.54
CA ILE A 236 10.31 11.39 4.06
C ILE A 236 10.35 12.72 3.30
N GLU A 237 9.39 12.97 2.42
CA GLU A 237 9.34 14.19 1.60
C GLU A 237 9.31 15.47 2.44
N GLN A 238 8.59 15.49 3.56
CA GLN A 238 8.54 16.62 4.48
C GLN A 238 9.92 17.01 5.02
N GLY A 239 10.80 16.05 5.25
CA GLY A 239 12.19 16.28 5.67
C GLY A 239 13.13 16.58 4.51
N ALA A 240 13.05 15.80 3.44
CA ALA A 240 13.89 15.86 2.26
C ALA A 240 13.69 17.17 1.47
N SER A 241 12.48 17.71 1.40
CA SER A 241 12.12 18.95 0.67
C SER A 241 12.86 20.21 1.17
N LYS A 242 13.51 20.12 2.32
CA LYS A 242 14.44 21.17 2.82
C LYS A 242 15.75 21.23 2.02
N ASN A 243 16.07 20.18 1.27
CA ASN A 243 17.17 20.16 0.31
C ASN A 243 16.67 20.56 -1.07
N ASP A 244 17.44 21.38 -1.76
CA ASP A 244 17.03 21.95 -3.05
C ASP A 244 16.96 20.94 -4.19
N ASP A 245 17.66 19.81 -4.09
CA ASP A 245 17.73 18.78 -5.11
C ASP A 245 17.62 17.38 -4.49
N TYR A 246 16.60 17.19 -3.65
CA TYR A 246 16.29 15.88 -3.09
C TYR A 246 15.75 14.93 -4.16
N LEU A 247 15.88 13.63 -3.89
CA LEU A 247 15.34 12.57 -4.72
C LEU A 247 14.79 11.46 -3.83
N ILE A 248 13.55 11.04 -4.09
CA ILE A 248 12.93 9.87 -3.48
C ILE A 248 12.69 8.82 -4.57
N LEU A 249 13.27 7.64 -4.38
CA LEU A 249 13.07 6.45 -5.21
C LEU A 249 12.05 5.55 -4.51
N ALA A 250 10.85 5.43 -5.04
CA ALA A 250 9.82 4.55 -4.52
C ALA A 250 9.70 3.32 -5.42
N THR A 251 10.35 2.23 -5.04
CA THR A 251 10.41 1.00 -5.83
C THR A 251 9.54 -0.09 -5.20
N SER A 252 8.75 -0.80 -6.00
CA SER A 252 7.93 -1.92 -5.51
C SER A 252 7.52 -2.85 -6.64
N SER A 253 7.13 -4.07 -6.28
CA SER A 253 6.19 -4.86 -7.06
C SER A 253 4.76 -4.52 -6.64
N GLU A 254 3.76 -4.92 -7.45
CA GLU A 254 2.35 -4.70 -7.11
C GLU A 254 2.02 -5.39 -5.78
N GLY A 255 1.30 -4.69 -4.91
CA GLY A 255 0.84 -5.22 -3.63
C GLY A 255 -0.41 -6.08 -3.77
N THR A 256 -0.64 -6.92 -2.78
CA THR A 256 -1.84 -7.79 -2.69
C THR A 256 -2.91 -7.21 -1.77
N VAL A 257 -2.63 -6.13 -1.05
CA VAL A 257 -3.59 -5.42 -0.18
C VAL A 257 -4.26 -4.29 -0.96
N ARG A 258 -5.57 -4.13 -0.78
CA ARG A 258 -6.38 -3.08 -1.43
C ARG A 258 -6.92 -2.08 -0.42
N ASN A 259 -7.26 -0.88 -0.93
CA ASN A 259 -7.78 0.23 -0.13
C ASN A 259 -6.82 0.69 0.99
N GLY A 260 -5.50 0.54 0.80
CA GLY A 260 -4.44 1.02 1.69
C GLY A 260 -3.82 2.33 1.24
N SER A 261 -2.84 2.81 2.01
CA SER A 261 -2.02 4.00 1.67
C SER A 261 -1.41 3.88 0.27
N GLY A 262 -0.95 2.69 -0.11
CA GLY A 262 -0.40 2.43 -1.45
C GLY A 262 -1.40 2.62 -2.59
N ASP A 263 -2.67 2.25 -2.40
CA ASP A 263 -3.69 2.47 -3.42
C ASP A 263 -4.04 3.95 -3.57
N THR A 264 -4.05 4.73 -2.49
CA THR A 264 -4.22 6.19 -2.55
C THR A 264 -3.12 6.85 -3.38
N VAL A 265 -1.85 6.46 -3.15
CA VAL A 265 -0.73 6.95 -3.96
C VAL A 265 -0.89 6.53 -5.43
N LYS A 266 -1.29 5.28 -5.72
CA LYS A 266 -1.52 4.83 -7.10
C LYS A 266 -2.65 5.61 -7.81
N MET A 267 -3.68 6.01 -7.10
CA MET A 267 -4.73 6.89 -7.66
C MET A 267 -4.16 8.24 -8.07
N GLU A 268 -3.36 8.88 -7.21
CA GLU A 268 -2.67 10.12 -7.55
C GLU A 268 -1.75 9.95 -8.76
N LEU A 269 -0.98 8.86 -8.82
CA LEU A 269 -0.12 8.56 -9.97
C LEU A 269 -0.92 8.37 -11.26
N ALA A 270 -2.08 7.72 -11.19
CA ALA A 270 -2.97 7.56 -12.34
C ALA A 270 -3.54 8.90 -12.83
N ASP A 271 -3.89 9.81 -11.92
CA ASP A 271 -4.38 11.15 -12.25
C ASP A 271 -3.28 12.00 -12.90
N ILE A 272 -2.02 11.88 -12.41
CA ILE A 272 -0.87 12.51 -13.05
C ILE A 272 -0.67 11.97 -14.48
N LEU A 273 -0.73 10.66 -14.67
CA LEU A 273 -0.55 10.03 -15.99
C LEU A 273 -1.64 10.44 -16.98
N LYS A 274 -2.88 10.59 -16.54
CA LYS A 274 -4.00 11.07 -17.36
C LYS A 274 -3.97 12.59 -17.64
N GLY A 275 -3.16 13.35 -16.89
CA GLY A 275 -3.10 14.80 -16.97
C GLY A 275 -4.21 15.51 -16.18
N GLU A 276 -4.96 14.79 -15.33
CA GLU A 276 -5.97 15.35 -14.42
C GLU A 276 -5.31 16.12 -13.27
N TYR A 277 -4.09 15.72 -12.90
CA TYR A 277 -3.23 16.43 -11.97
C TYR A 277 -1.84 16.67 -12.60
N VAL A 278 -1.44 17.93 -12.74
CA VAL A 278 -0.16 18.28 -13.36
C VAL A 278 0.94 18.35 -12.31
N ASN A 279 1.86 17.39 -12.33
CA ASN A 279 3.05 17.39 -11.49
C ASN A 279 4.29 17.01 -12.32
N PRO A 280 5.12 17.98 -12.76
CA PRO A 280 6.29 17.70 -13.59
C PRO A 280 7.47 17.13 -12.79
N HIS A 281 7.40 17.10 -11.44
CA HIS A 281 8.49 16.67 -10.57
C HIS A 281 8.46 15.17 -10.24
N VAL A 282 7.50 14.45 -10.80
CA VAL A 282 7.31 13.01 -10.59
C VAL A 282 7.61 12.26 -11.88
N SER A 283 8.39 11.17 -11.81
CA SER A 283 8.59 10.20 -12.90
C SER A 283 7.90 8.90 -12.52
N ILE A 284 7.12 8.32 -13.43
CA ILE A 284 6.23 7.19 -13.15
C ILE A 284 6.49 6.04 -14.11
N TRP A 285 7.08 4.97 -13.61
CA TRP A 285 7.34 3.74 -14.36
C TRP A 285 6.46 2.62 -13.79
N TRP A 286 5.25 2.48 -14.32
CA TRP A 286 4.27 1.51 -13.85
C TRP A 286 4.08 0.39 -14.87
N TYR A 287 4.85 -0.68 -14.68
CA TYR A 287 4.87 -1.88 -15.52
C TYR A 287 3.85 -2.90 -15.01
N LYS A 288 2.95 -3.33 -15.87
CA LYS A 288 1.95 -4.36 -15.58
C LYS A 288 1.38 -4.92 -16.88
N LEU A 289 0.68 -6.05 -16.81
CA LEU A 289 -0.21 -6.46 -17.89
C LEU A 289 -1.46 -5.59 -17.93
N ASP A 290 -2.07 -5.42 -19.08
CA ASP A 290 -3.32 -4.66 -19.22
C ASP A 290 -4.53 -5.52 -18.83
N SER A 291 -4.45 -6.85 -19.00
CA SER A 291 -5.51 -7.79 -18.59
C SER A 291 -4.94 -9.12 -18.06
N VAL A 292 -5.79 -9.88 -17.37
CA VAL A 292 -5.44 -11.24 -16.89
C VAL A 292 -5.24 -12.20 -18.06
N ASP A 293 -5.91 -11.99 -19.18
CA ASP A 293 -5.81 -12.87 -20.37
C ASP A 293 -4.41 -12.86 -20.97
N GLU A 294 -3.67 -11.75 -20.81
CA GLU A 294 -2.28 -11.61 -21.28
C GLU A 294 -1.28 -12.50 -20.51
N VAL A 295 -1.68 -13.07 -19.36
CA VAL A 295 -0.83 -14.00 -18.60
C VAL A 295 -0.52 -15.26 -19.39
N ALA A 296 -1.43 -15.70 -20.26
CA ALA A 296 -1.26 -16.87 -21.12
C ALA A 296 -0.32 -16.63 -22.31
N ASP A 297 0.04 -15.36 -22.59
CA ASP A 297 0.91 -15.01 -23.72
C ASP A 297 2.30 -14.53 -23.23
N PRO A 298 3.36 -15.38 -23.32
CA PRO A 298 4.71 -15.00 -22.89
C PRO A 298 5.27 -13.75 -23.59
N SER A 299 4.80 -13.40 -24.78
CA SER A 299 5.25 -12.19 -25.49
C SER A 299 4.79 -10.90 -24.81
N MET A 300 3.71 -10.95 -24.02
CA MET A 300 3.16 -9.82 -23.27
C MET A 300 3.84 -9.58 -21.91
N TRP A 301 4.56 -10.58 -21.36
CA TRP A 301 5.17 -10.47 -20.04
C TRP A 301 6.18 -9.33 -19.89
N ILE A 302 6.76 -8.90 -20.99
CA ILE A 302 7.66 -7.74 -21.02
C ILE A 302 6.96 -6.43 -20.60
N LYS A 303 5.63 -6.33 -20.74
CA LYS A 303 4.84 -5.21 -20.23
C LYS A 303 4.91 -5.09 -18.70
N ALA A 304 5.03 -6.22 -18.00
CA ALA A 304 5.11 -6.27 -16.54
C ALA A 304 6.56 -6.24 -16.03
N ASN A 305 7.52 -6.73 -16.84
CA ASN A 305 8.93 -6.72 -16.50
C ASN A 305 9.79 -6.49 -17.75
N PRO A 306 10.29 -5.27 -17.98
CA PRO A 306 11.10 -4.96 -19.17
C PRO A 306 12.47 -5.67 -19.17
N ASN A 307 12.86 -6.30 -18.06
CA ASN A 307 14.12 -7.01 -17.88
C ASN A 307 13.97 -8.54 -17.95
N ILE A 308 12.79 -9.04 -18.31
CA ILE A 308 12.58 -10.49 -18.52
C ILE A 308 13.52 -11.00 -19.61
N GLY A 309 14.08 -12.19 -19.40
CA GLY A 309 15.12 -12.75 -20.27
C GLY A 309 16.53 -12.22 -19.99
N LYS A 310 16.68 -11.16 -19.14
CA LYS A 310 17.99 -10.58 -18.76
C LYS A 310 18.27 -10.79 -17.27
N THR A 311 17.36 -10.40 -16.37
CA THR A 311 17.50 -10.51 -14.92
C THR A 311 16.73 -11.68 -14.32
N VAL A 312 15.75 -12.18 -15.02
CA VAL A 312 14.95 -13.35 -14.68
C VAL A 312 14.57 -14.06 -15.98
N SER A 313 14.60 -15.40 -16.00
CA SER A 313 14.31 -16.17 -17.19
C SER A 313 12.80 -16.26 -17.49
N TYR A 314 12.45 -16.44 -18.76
CA TYR A 314 11.08 -16.76 -19.19
C TYR A 314 10.59 -18.08 -18.58
N GLU A 315 11.48 -19.06 -18.38
CA GLU A 315 11.16 -20.33 -17.71
C GLU A 315 10.67 -20.13 -16.28
N THR A 316 11.31 -19.22 -15.52
CA THR A 316 10.87 -18.87 -14.15
C THR A 316 9.45 -18.33 -14.16
N TYR A 317 9.12 -17.44 -15.11
CA TYR A 317 7.77 -16.91 -15.26
C TYR A 317 6.77 -17.99 -15.65
N GLN A 318 7.14 -18.89 -16.58
CA GLN A 318 6.31 -20.01 -16.99
C GLN A 318 5.97 -20.94 -15.83
N LEU A 319 6.95 -21.28 -14.98
CA LEU A 319 6.74 -22.10 -13.79
C LEU A 319 5.82 -21.41 -12.77
N ASP A 320 5.94 -20.08 -12.62
CA ASP A 320 5.05 -19.31 -11.77
C ASP A 320 3.61 -19.30 -12.32
N VAL A 321 3.41 -19.19 -13.64
CA VAL A 321 2.08 -19.30 -14.29
C VAL A 321 1.47 -20.67 -14.02
N GLU A 322 2.21 -21.75 -14.27
CA GLU A 322 1.73 -23.12 -14.01
C GLU A 322 1.39 -23.34 -12.53
N ARG A 323 2.17 -22.74 -11.62
CA ARG A 323 1.87 -22.78 -10.19
C ARG A 323 0.61 -22.01 -9.86
N ALA A 324 0.38 -20.84 -10.49
CA ALA A 324 -0.82 -20.04 -10.28
C ALA A 324 -2.09 -20.77 -10.77
N GLU A 325 -1.98 -21.60 -11.80
CA GLU A 325 -3.08 -22.43 -12.29
C GLU A 325 -3.40 -23.59 -11.34
N LYS A 326 -2.37 -24.24 -10.79
CA LYS A 326 -2.51 -25.44 -9.96
C LYS A 326 -2.77 -25.14 -8.47
N ALA A 327 -2.38 -23.96 -7.99
CA ALA A 327 -2.45 -23.59 -6.57
C ALA A 327 -3.19 -22.25 -6.38
N PRO A 328 -4.52 -22.26 -6.19
CA PRO A 328 -5.33 -21.04 -6.04
C PRO A 328 -4.82 -20.08 -4.96
N ALA A 329 -4.29 -20.61 -3.86
CA ALA A 329 -3.72 -19.81 -2.77
C ALA A 329 -2.47 -18.99 -3.19
N ALA A 330 -1.69 -19.46 -4.17
CA ALA A 330 -0.51 -18.75 -4.68
C ALA A 330 -0.85 -17.82 -5.85
N ARG A 331 -2.00 -18.02 -6.50
CA ARG A 331 -2.36 -17.33 -7.74
C ARG A 331 -2.32 -15.80 -7.60
N ASN A 332 -3.00 -15.27 -6.60
CA ASN A 332 -3.12 -13.82 -6.43
C ASN A 332 -1.76 -13.15 -6.16
N ASP A 333 -0.91 -13.78 -5.36
CA ASP A 333 0.45 -13.28 -5.09
C ASP A 333 1.31 -13.29 -6.36
N ILE A 334 1.24 -14.34 -7.17
CA ILE A 334 1.98 -14.43 -8.44
C ILE A 334 1.49 -13.38 -9.42
N LEU A 335 0.17 -13.27 -9.63
CA LEU A 335 -0.43 -12.32 -10.57
C LEU A 335 -0.10 -10.87 -10.19
N ALA A 336 -0.15 -10.53 -8.90
CA ALA A 336 0.24 -9.22 -8.42
C ALA A 336 1.74 -8.99 -8.60
N LYS A 337 2.57 -9.84 -8.03
CA LYS A 337 4.02 -9.58 -7.91
C LYS A 337 4.82 -9.81 -9.18
N ARG A 338 4.38 -10.71 -10.09
CA ARG A 338 5.05 -10.94 -11.37
C ARG A 338 4.48 -10.08 -12.48
N PHE A 339 3.15 -9.95 -12.52
CA PHE A 339 2.46 -9.37 -13.66
C PHE A 339 1.86 -7.98 -13.40
N GLY A 340 2.01 -7.45 -12.18
CA GLY A 340 1.53 -6.12 -11.81
C GLY A 340 -0.01 -6.01 -11.82
N LEU A 341 -0.72 -7.14 -11.84
CA LEU A 341 -2.17 -7.17 -11.82
C LEU A 341 -2.66 -6.91 -10.40
N PRO A 342 -3.59 -5.98 -10.18
CA PRO A 342 -4.07 -5.61 -8.85
C PRO A 342 -4.98 -6.70 -8.28
N MET A 343 -4.38 -7.81 -7.86
CA MET A 343 -5.07 -8.94 -7.25
C MET A 343 -5.08 -8.80 -5.72
N GLU A 344 -6.11 -9.32 -5.09
CA GLU A 344 -6.17 -9.38 -3.65
C GLU A 344 -5.47 -10.65 -3.14
N GLY A 345 -4.53 -10.47 -2.21
CA GLY A 345 -3.65 -11.56 -1.70
C GLY A 345 -4.31 -12.47 -0.67
N TYR A 346 -5.54 -12.16 -0.23
CA TYR A 346 -6.29 -12.96 0.73
C TYR A 346 -7.30 -13.86 0.04
N THR A 347 -7.50 -15.06 0.57
CA THR A 347 -8.63 -15.88 0.18
C THR A 347 -9.87 -15.29 0.84
N TYR A 348 -10.65 -14.54 0.06
CA TYR A 348 -11.92 -14.02 0.54
C TYR A 348 -12.86 -15.15 0.92
N PHE A 349 -13.59 -14.93 1.99
CA PHE A 349 -14.59 -15.90 2.39
C PHE A 349 -15.76 -15.92 1.42
N PHE A 350 -16.21 -14.75 0.99
CA PHE A 350 -17.23 -14.61 -0.04
C PHE A 350 -16.60 -14.25 -1.39
N THR A 351 -17.07 -14.86 -2.45
CA THR A 351 -16.70 -14.50 -3.82
C THR A 351 -17.39 -13.20 -4.24
N TYR A 352 -16.86 -12.52 -5.25
CA TYR A 352 -17.47 -11.28 -5.77
C TYR A 352 -18.95 -11.47 -6.15
N GLU A 353 -19.32 -12.62 -6.74
CA GLU A 353 -20.70 -12.91 -7.12
C GLU A 353 -21.62 -13.13 -5.90
N GLU A 354 -21.10 -13.61 -4.78
CA GLU A 354 -21.83 -13.80 -3.53
C GLU A 354 -22.05 -12.50 -2.77
N THR A 355 -21.24 -11.46 -3.04
CA THR A 355 -21.37 -10.15 -2.37
C THR A 355 -22.29 -9.18 -3.10
N LYS A 356 -22.79 -9.51 -4.29
CA LYS A 356 -23.64 -8.60 -5.06
C LYS A 356 -25.00 -8.37 -4.40
N VAL A 357 -25.38 -7.10 -4.33
CA VAL A 357 -26.70 -6.69 -3.85
C VAL A 357 -27.84 -7.24 -4.73
N HIS A 358 -28.96 -7.51 -4.11
CA HIS A 358 -30.19 -7.96 -4.72
C HIS A 358 -31.16 -6.80 -4.95
N GLN A 359 -32.33 -7.08 -5.49
CA GLN A 359 -33.37 -6.07 -5.60
C GLN A 359 -33.89 -5.69 -4.21
N PHE A 360 -34.21 -4.39 -4.04
CA PHE A 360 -34.78 -3.85 -2.83
C PHE A 360 -36.01 -4.64 -2.36
N ARG A 361 -36.04 -4.97 -1.04
CA ARG A 361 -37.17 -5.60 -0.36
C ARG A 361 -37.39 -4.92 0.99
N GLU A 362 -38.64 -4.80 1.37
CA GLU A 362 -39.05 -4.44 2.72
C GLU A 362 -39.61 -5.66 3.45
N TYR A 363 -39.37 -5.71 4.75
CA TYR A 363 -39.73 -6.83 5.61
C TYR A 363 -40.63 -6.36 6.78
N TRP A 364 -41.69 -5.68 6.43
CA TRP A 364 -42.67 -5.15 7.37
C TRP A 364 -43.39 -6.25 8.12
N GLN A 365 -43.49 -6.13 9.48
CA GLN A 365 -44.19 -7.06 10.36
C GLN A 365 -43.72 -8.52 10.23
N MET A 366 -42.49 -8.73 9.80
CA MET A 366 -41.97 -10.08 9.64
C MET A 366 -41.16 -10.53 10.85
N PRO A 367 -41.26 -11.81 11.23
CA PRO A 367 -40.41 -12.37 12.26
C PRO A 367 -38.96 -12.37 11.81
N CYS A 368 -38.05 -11.92 12.71
CA CYS A 368 -36.64 -11.92 12.42
C CYS A 368 -35.78 -12.23 13.65
N SER A 369 -34.55 -12.62 13.37
CA SER A 369 -33.48 -12.71 14.35
C SER A 369 -32.60 -11.48 14.26
N LEU A 370 -32.31 -10.84 15.37
CA LEU A 370 -31.37 -9.71 15.49
C LEU A 370 -30.00 -10.25 15.91
N GLY A 371 -28.93 -9.73 15.32
CA GLY A 371 -27.58 -9.95 15.78
C GLY A 371 -26.85 -8.65 16.04
N ALA A 372 -25.92 -8.64 16.98
CA ALA A 372 -25.18 -7.44 17.37
C ALA A 372 -23.69 -7.71 17.61
N ASP A 373 -22.86 -6.92 16.92
CA ASP A 373 -21.42 -6.77 17.17
C ASP A 373 -21.17 -5.35 17.69
N LEU A 374 -20.94 -5.23 19.00
CA LEU A 374 -20.95 -3.96 19.73
C LEU A 374 -19.54 -3.38 19.88
N SER A 375 -19.24 -2.32 19.16
CA SER A 375 -18.01 -1.54 19.28
C SER A 375 -18.29 -0.12 19.75
N GLN A 376 -17.43 0.41 20.62
CA GLN A 376 -17.45 1.82 21.06
C GLN A 376 -16.32 2.65 20.46
N GLY A 377 -15.42 2.02 19.70
CA GLY A 377 -14.21 2.62 19.15
C GLY A 377 -14.34 3.01 17.67
N ASP A 378 -13.29 2.72 16.92
CA ASP A 378 -13.18 3.04 15.50
C ASP A 378 -13.93 2.06 14.58
N ASP A 379 -14.42 0.92 15.10
CA ASP A 379 -15.23 -0.06 14.37
C ASP A 379 -16.71 0.30 14.39
N PHE A 380 -17.50 -0.31 13.51
CA PHE A 380 -18.94 -0.15 13.54
C PHE A 380 -19.53 -0.82 14.78
N CYS A 381 -20.48 -0.14 15.44
CA CYS A 381 -21.44 -0.81 16.29
C CYS A 381 -22.55 -1.33 15.35
N ALA A 382 -22.55 -2.63 15.07
CA ALA A 382 -23.32 -3.21 13.98
C ALA A 382 -24.49 -4.06 14.49
N PHE A 383 -25.65 -3.88 13.86
CA PHE A 383 -26.83 -4.69 14.05
C PHE A 383 -27.30 -5.25 12.72
N THR A 384 -27.60 -6.55 12.67
CA THR A 384 -28.11 -7.22 11.46
C THR A 384 -29.39 -7.98 11.78
N PHE A 385 -30.41 -7.72 10.99
CA PHE A 385 -31.69 -8.39 11.02
C PHE A 385 -31.75 -9.50 9.97
N MET A 386 -32.03 -10.72 10.37
CA MET A 386 -32.22 -11.86 9.48
C MET A 386 -33.67 -12.31 9.49
N PHE A 387 -34.32 -12.24 8.33
CA PHE A 387 -35.72 -12.60 8.12
C PHE A 387 -35.80 -13.98 7.44
N PRO A 388 -36.23 -15.05 8.14
CA PRO A 388 -36.47 -16.33 7.50
C PRO A 388 -37.57 -16.21 6.46
N LEU A 389 -37.30 -16.65 5.24
CA LEU A 389 -38.22 -16.58 4.11
C LEU A 389 -38.60 -17.99 3.63
N PRO A 390 -39.72 -18.12 2.89
CA PRO A 390 -40.05 -19.40 2.22
C PRO A 390 -38.86 -19.93 1.41
N ASN A 391 -38.78 -21.26 1.27
CA ASN A 391 -37.72 -21.97 0.55
C ASN A 391 -36.31 -21.89 1.20
N GLY A 392 -36.22 -21.53 2.48
CA GLY A 392 -34.95 -21.48 3.22
C GLY A 392 -34.07 -20.28 2.88
N CYS A 393 -34.59 -19.29 2.16
CA CYS A 393 -33.88 -18.00 1.96
C CYS A 393 -33.93 -17.16 3.23
N PHE A 394 -33.00 -16.23 3.35
CA PHE A 394 -32.97 -15.19 4.39
C PHE A 394 -32.92 -13.80 3.77
N GLY A 395 -33.86 -12.95 4.16
CA GLY A 395 -33.72 -11.51 3.98
C GLY A 395 -32.73 -10.95 4.98
N VAL A 396 -31.88 -10.01 4.60
CA VAL A 396 -30.89 -9.40 5.49
C VAL A 396 -30.98 -7.88 5.38
N LYS A 397 -31.08 -7.20 6.53
CA LYS A 397 -30.98 -5.75 6.67
C LYS A 397 -29.97 -5.44 7.76
N THR A 398 -29.28 -4.31 7.64
CA THR A 398 -28.28 -3.93 8.64
C THR A 398 -28.43 -2.46 9.05
N ARG A 399 -28.13 -2.18 10.32
CA ARG A 399 -28.06 -0.82 10.85
C ARG A 399 -26.79 -0.67 11.67
N ASN A 400 -25.92 0.23 11.26
CA ASN A 400 -24.59 0.38 11.82
C ASN A 400 -24.40 1.80 12.33
N TYR A 401 -23.60 1.97 13.37
CA TYR A 401 -23.35 3.25 14.02
C TYR A 401 -21.85 3.52 14.12
N ILE A 402 -21.48 4.78 13.90
CA ILE A 402 -20.14 5.32 14.20
C ILE A 402 -20.26 6.70 14.84
N SER A 403 -19.23 7.11 15.59
CA SER A 403 -19.16 8.48 16.10
C SER A 403 -18.80 9.48 15.00
N GLU A 404 -19.23 10.72 15.16
CA GLU A 404 -18.87 11.83 14.27
C GLU A 404 -17.35 11.99 14.16
N LEU A 405 -16.62 11.84 15.26
CA LEU A 405 -15.16 11.91 15.26
C LEU A 405 -14.54 10.80 14.38
N THR A 406 -15.06 9.58 14.46
CA THR A 406 -14.60 8.47 13.63
C THR A 406 -14.87 8.74 12.15
N PHE A 407 -16.06 9.28 11.82
CA PHE A 407 -16.40 9.68 10.47
C PHE A 407 -15.46 10.78 9.93
N MET A 408 -15.18 11.82 10.74
CA MET A 408 -14.28 12.92 10.33
C MET A 408 -12.83 12.49 10.11
N LYS A 409 -12.37 11.43 10.77
CA LYS A 409 -11.02 10.88 10.62
C LYS A 409 -10.84 9.99 9.39
N LEU A 410 -11.90 9.65 8.68
CA LEU A 410 -11.82 8.79 7.52
C LEU A 410 -10.97 9.42 6.41
N PRO A 411 -10.19 8.62 5.66
CA PRO A 411 -9.55 9.07 4.43
C PRO A 411 -10.61 9.57 3.43
N ARG A 412 -10.28 10.63 2.68
CA ARG A 412 -11.22 11.25 1.71
C ARG A 412 -11.86 10.22 0.76
N ALA A 413 -11.10 9.24 0.29
CA ALA A 413 -11.59 8.18 -0.59
C ALA A 413 -12.70 7.30 0.06
N MET A 414 -12.83 7.32 1.39
CA MET A 414 -13.85 6.58 2.11
C MET A 414 -15.10 7.42 2.42
N HIS A 415 -14.98 8.76 2.41
CA HIS A 415 -16.12 9.64 2.71
C HIS A 415 -17.30 9.40 1.77
N ASP A 416 -17.07 9.42 0.45
CA ASP A 416 -18.13 9.25 -0.56
C ASP A 416 -18.87 7.92 -0.36
N LYS A 417 -18.13 6.86 -0.01
CA LYS A 417 -18.67 5.54 0.24
C LYS A 417 -19.52 5.49 1.51
N TYR A 418 -19.05 6.10 2.59
CA TYR A 418 -19.80 6.16 3.85
C TYR A 418 -21.02 7.06 3.74
N GLU A 419 -20.93 8.18 2.99
CA GLU A 419 -22.11 8.98 2.65
C GLU A 419 -23.18 8.20 1.90
N GLN A 420 -22.77 7.28 1.04
CA GLN A 420 -23.71 6.39 0.35
C GLN A 420 -24.40 5.44 1.33
N PHE A 421 -23.68 4.85 2.28
CA PHE A 421 -24.25 4.03 3.35
C PHE A 421 -25.22 4.82 4.24
N MET A 422 -24.93 6.10 4.48
CA MET A 422 -25.85 7.01 5.20
C MET A 422 -27.13 7.26 4.39
N LYS A 423 -27.01 7.49 3.08
CA LYS A 423 -28.16 7.73 2.18
C LYS A 423 -29.09 6.52 2.07
N GLU A 424 -28.55 5.31 2.09
CA GLU A 424 -29.35 4.08 2.10
C GLU A 424 -29.93 3.73 3.48
N GLY A 425 -29.48 4.41 4.55
CA GLY A 425 -29.94 4.20 5.93
C GLY A 425 -29.28 3.04 6.67
N SER A 426 -28.27 2.41 6.09
CA SER A 426 -27.51 1.30 6.71
C SER A 426 -26.40 1.79 7.67
N LEU A 427 -26.00 3.07 7.60
CA LEU A 427 -25.02 3.70 8.48
C LEU A 427 -25.59 4.97 9.11
N ILE A 428 -25.47 5.09 10.43
CA ILE A 428 -25.86 6.25 11.22
C ILE A 428 -24.60 6.87 11.87
N VAL A 429 -24.40 8.16 11.67
CA VAL A 429 -23.35 8.92 12.35
C VAL A 429 -23.95 9.60 13.57
N MET A 430 -23.50 9.20 14.75
CA MET A 430 -23.96 9.76 16.03
C MET A 430 -23.05 10.91 16.46
N GLU A 431 -23.63 11.97 17.04
CA GLU A 431 -22.87 13.12 17.55
C GLU A 431 -21.87 12.69 18.65
N GLY A 432 -20.70 13.31 18.65
CA GLY A 432 -19.69 13.12 19.69
C GLY A 432 -18.44 12.36 19.26
N THR A 433 -17.59 12.12 20.26
CA THR A 433 -16.27 11.50 20.06
C THR A 433 -16.27 9.97 20.22
N VAL A 434 -17.24 9.44 20.97
CA VAL A 434 -17.42 8.01 21.25
C VAL A 434 -18.91 7.71 21.22
N LEU A 435 -19.28 6.52 20.77
CA LEU A 435 -20.68 6.09 20.75
C LEU A 435 -21.22 5.95 22.19
N ASN A 436 -22.36 6.59 22.45
CA ASN A 436 -23.14 6.34 23.64
C ASN A 436 -24.10 5.16 23.36
N MET A 437 -23.95 4.07 24.09
CA MET A 437 -24.75 2.87 23.86
C MET A 437 -26.25 3.05 24.16
N MET A 438 -26.61 4.03 24.97
CA MET A 438 -28.04 4.32 25.22
C MET A 438 -28.67 5.06 24.05
N ASP A 439 -27.96 6.02 23.45
CA ASP A 439 -28.44 6.71 22.25
C ASP A 439 -28.56 5.74 21.05
N VAL A 440 -27.58 4.82 20.94
CA VAL A 440 -27.64 3.71 19.94
C VAL A 440 -28.85 2.83 20.18
N TYR A 441 -29.12 2.49 21.45
CA TYR A 441 -30.29 1.67 21.82
C TYR A 441 -31.59 2.37 21.41
N GLU A 442 -31.76 3.65 21.74
CA GLU A 442 -32.98 4.42 21.47
C GLU A 442 -33.21 4.56 19.95
N ASP A 443 -32.18 4.82 19.16
CA ASP A 443 -32.31 4.89 17.71
C ASP A 443 -32.66 3.52 17.10
N LEU A 444 -32.02 2.45 17.58
CA LEU A 444 -32.32 1.09 17.12
C LEU A 444 -33.75 0.67 17.49
N ASP A 445 -34.19 0.94 18.70
CA ASP A 445 -35.55 0.60 19.16
C ASP A 445 -36.61 1.37 18.35
N ASN A 446 -36.40 2.66 18.13
CA ASN A 446 -37.27 3.47 17.26
C ASN A 446 -37.33 2.86 15.84
N HIS A 447 -36.19 2.45 15.30
CA HIS A 447 -36.14 1.83 13.98
C HIS A 447 -36.92 0.51 13.92
N ILE A 448 -36.80 -0.33 14.96
CA ILE A 448 -37.54 -1.60 15.07
C ILE A 448 -39.05 -1.31 15.13
N GLN A 449 -39.47 -0.32 15.94
CA GLN A 449 -40.86 0.06 16.07
C GLN A 449 -41.43 0.67 14.80
N GLU A 450 -40.71 1.57 14.14
CA GLU A 450 -41.12 2.17 12.86
C GLU A 450 -41.30 1.17 11.75
N ARG A 451 -40.50 0.09 11.74
CA ARG A 451 -40.55 -0.99 10.76
C ARG A 451 -41.45 -2.15 11.21
N GLU A 452 -41.97 -2.08 12.44
CA GLU A 452 -42.76 -3.15 13.05
C GLU A 452 -42.10 -4.54 12.96
N TYR A 453 -40.75 -4.60 13.16
CA TYR A 453 -40.03 -5.87 13.10
C TYR A 453 -40.38 -6.74 14.32
N ASP A 454 -40.75 -8.00 14.09
CA ASP A 454 -41.06 -9.00 15.12
C ASP A 454 -39.77 -9.74 15.52
N ILE A 455 -39.01 -9.19 16.49
CA ILE A 455 -37.74 -9.77 16.94
C ILE A 455 -38.04 -11.00 17.81
N ARG A 456 -37.72 -12.20 17.31
CA ARG A 456 -37.95 -13.47 18.03
C ARG A 456 -36.72 -14.08 18.65
N SER A 457 -35.52 -13.65 18.22
CA SER A 457 -34.26 -14.02 18.86
C SER A 457 -33.24 -12.89 18.72
N PHE A 458 -32.30 -12.83 19.65
CA PHE A 458 -31.24 -11.82 19.67
C PHE A 458 -29.90 -12.46 20.04
N GLY A 459 -28.95 -12.50 19.08
CA GLY A 459 -27.59 -12.98 19.27
C GLY A 459 -26.60 -11.84 19.43
N TYR A 460 -25.63 -11.97 20.35
CA TYR A 460 -24.63 -10.95 20.56
C TYR A 460 -23.27 -11.50 21.02
N ASP A 461 -22.18 -10.86 20.61
CA ASP A 461 -20.86 -11.06 21.24
C ASP A 461 -20.87 -10.43 22.64
N PRO A 462 -20.49 -11.16 23.71
CA PRO A 462 -20.46 -10.63 25.07
C PRO A 462 -19.44 -9.50 25.31
N TYR A 463 -18.52 -9.26 24.38
CA TYR A 463 -17.55 -8.17 24.49
C TYR A 463 -18.27 -6.80 24.35
N ASN A 464 -18.09 -5.92 25.32
CA ASN A 464 -18.76 -4.60 25.41
C ASN A 464 -20.30 -4.60 25.46
N ALA A 465 -20.97 -5.75 25.52
CA ALA A 465 -22.42 -5.86 25.36
C ALA A 465 -23.24 -5.62 26.67
N LYS A 466 -22.58 -5.60 27.82
CA LYS A 466 -23.28 -5.68 29.14
C LYS A 466 -24.37 -4.62 29.34
N GLU A 467 -24.09 -3.38 29.03
CA GLU A 467 -25.01 -2.26 29.27
C GLU A 467 -26.19 -2.32 28.28
N PHE A 468 -25.92 -2.52 27.01
CA PHE A 468 -26.92 -2.64 25.95
C PHE A 468 -27.86 -3.83 26.19
N VAL A 469 -27.31 -5.00 26.48
CA VAL A 469 -28.12 -6.23 26.72
C VAL A 469 -28.97 -6.12 27.97
N ALA A 470 -28.44 -5.54 29.05
CA ALA A 470 -29.24 -5.31 30.28
C ALA A 470 -30.45 -4.41 30.03
N ARG A 471 -30.29 -3.40 29.16
CA ARG A 471 -31.41 -2.54 28.75
C ARG A 471 -32.40 -3.31 27.89
N TRP A 472 -31.89 -4.07 26.88
CA TRP A 472 -32.72 -4.91 26.03
C TRP A 472 -33.56 -5.89 26.82
N GLU A 473 -32.97 -6.65 27.77
CA GLU A 473 -33.68 -7.62 28.61
C GLU A 473 -34.73 -6.98 29.52
N THR A 474 -34.50 -5.72 29.95
CA THR A 474 -35.44 -4.97 30.75
C THR A 474 -36.69 -4.60 29.96
N GLU A 475 -36.57 -4.23 28.71
CA GLU A 475 -37.68 -3.73 27.90
C GLU A 475 -38.33 -4.83 27.06
N ASN A 476 -37.57 -5.80 26.56
CA ASN A 476 -38.05 -6.85 25.67
C ASN A 476 -38.11 -8.25 26.33
N GLY A 477 -37.53 -8.37 27.53
CA GLY A 477 -37.41 -9.65 28.22
C GLY A 477 -36.21 -10.48 27.79
N PRO A 478 -35.87 -11.55 28.52
CA PRO A 478 -34.68 -12.38 28.26
C PRO A 478 -34.93 -13.52 27.25
N MET A 479 -36.16 -13.69 26.72
CA MET A 479 -36.47 -14.78 25.82
C MET A 479 -35.75 -14.59 24.46
N GLY A 480 -35.14 -15.68 23.95
CA GLY A 480 -34.43 -15.65 22.69
C GLY A 480 -33.11 -14.90 22.69
N VAL A 481 -32.62 -14.43 23.84
CA VAL A 481 -31.34 -13.70 23.97
C VAL A 481 -30.19 -14.70 24.14
N GLU A 482 -29.27 -14.74 23.18
CA GLU A 482 -28.21 -15.74 23.11
C GLU A 482 -26.81 -15.12 23.06
N LYS A 483 -25.91 -15.63 23.89
CA LYS A 483 -24.50 -15.27 23.86
C LYS A 483 -23.78 -16.05 22.77
N VAL A 484 -23.23 -15.36 21.79
CA VAL A 484 -22.42 -15.94 20.72
C VAL A 484 -20.96 -15.60 20.99
N ILE A 485 -20.20 -16.58 21.51
CA ILE A 485 -18.78 -16.38 21.77
C ILE A 485 -18.01 -16.47 20.45
N GLN A 486 -17.42 -15.38 20.02
CA GLN A 486 -16.60 -15.34 18.80
C GLN A 486 -15.32 -16.17 18.96
N GLY A 487 -15.19 -17.24 18.17
CA GLY A 487 -14.03 -18.12 18.17
C GLY A 487 -14.13 -19.24 17.14
N ALA A 488 -12.98 -19.73 16.64
CA ALA A 488 -12.94 -20.73 15.58
C ALA A 488 -13.82 -21.97 15.85
N LYS A 489 -13.96 -22.39 17.10
CA LYS A 489 -14.81 -23.52 17.52
C LYS A 489 -16.31 -23.26 17.36
N THR A 490 -16.74 -22.04 17.69
CA THR A 490 -18.17 -21.66 17.68
C THR A 490 -18.63 -21.15 16.33
N GLU A 491 -17.75 -20.45 15.60
CA GLU A 491 -18.05 -19.84 14.31
C GLU A 491 -17.98 -20.83 13.14
N SER A 492 -17.15 -21.89 13.23
CA SER A 492 -16.81 -22.74 12.08
C SER A 492 -18.05 -23.34 11.38
N VAL A 493 -19.02 -23.86 12.14
CA VAL A 493 -20.23 -24.46 11.57
C VAL A 493 -21.18 -23.39 11.01
N PRO A 494 -21.55 -22.34 11.77
CA PRO A 494 -22.39 -21.26 11.24
C PRO A 494 -21.80 -20.59 10.00
N LEU A 495 -20.48 -20.35 9.96
CA LEU A 495 -19.80 -19.79 8.80
C LEU A 495 -19.95 -20.68 7.56
N GLY A 496 -19.78 -22.01 7.72
CA GLY A 496 -19.97 -22.95 6.62
C GLY A 496 -21.39 -22.92 6.05
N GLU A 497 -22.39 -22.77 6.91
CA GLU A 497 -23.80 -22.67 6.51
C GLU A 497 -24.10 -21.32 5.84
N LEU A 498 -23.63 -20.20 6.39
CA LEU A 498 -23.76 -18.88 5.77
C LEU A 498 -23.08 -18.84 4.39
N LYS A 499 -21.90 -19.47 4.27
CA LYS A 499 -21.21 -19.61 2.99
C LYS A 499 -22.05 -20.38 1.97
N LYS A 500 -22.69 -21.48 2.41
CA LYS A 500 -23.59 -22.24 1.56
C LYS A 500 -24.78 -21.40 1.10
N LEU A 501 -25.44 -20.68 2.04
CA LEU A 501 -26.54 -19.79 1.71
C LEU A 501 -26.14 -18.70 0.70
N ALA A 502 -24.95 -18.10 0.88
CA ALA A 502 -24.41 -17.12 -0.05
C ALA A 502 -24.15 -17.71 -1.45
N SER A 503 -23.52 -18.90 -1.51
CA SER A 503 -23.21 -19.58 -2.79
C SER A 503 -24.48 -20.03 -3.56
N GLU A 504 -25.53 -20.36 -2.84
CA GLU A 504 -26.85 -20.74 -3.40
C GLU A 504 -27.73 -19.49 -3.66
N ARG A 505 -27.24 -18.29 -3.43
CA ARG A 505 -27.94 -16.99 -3.54
C ARG A 505 -29.23 -16.94 -2.69
N MET A 506 -29.16 -17.53 -1.51
CA MET A 506 -30.24 -17.59 -0.53
C MET A 506 -30.14 -16.51 0.56
N LEU A 507 -29.05 -15.73 0.61
CA LEU A 507 -28.93 -14.51 1.39
C LEU A 507 -29.33 -13.33 0.53
N LEU A 508 -30.42 -12.66 0.88
CA LEU A 508 -31.04 -11.59 0.07
C LEU A 508 -30.87 -10.25 0.78
N PHE A 509 -29.89 -9.46 0.38
CA PHE A 509 -29.62 -8.11 0.88
C PHE A 509 -29.54 -7.12 -0.29
N ASP A 510 -29.86 -5.85 -0.03
CA ASP A 510 -29.90 -4.76 -1.01
C ASP A 510 -29.04 -3.56 -0.59
N GLU A 511 -28.34 -3.67 0.52
CA GLU A 511 -27.52 -2.62 1.10
C GLU A 511 -26.06 -2.75 0.68
N GLN A 512 -25.48 -1.65 0.22
CA GLN A 512 -24.06 -1.62 -0.21
C GLN A 512 -23.08 -1.73 0.95
N LEU A 513 -23.52 -1.37 2.18
CA LEU A 513 -22.71 -1.60 3.37
C LEU A 513 -22.51 -3.10 3.62
N MET A 514 -23.55 -3.93 3.45
CA MET A 514 -23.42 -5.39 3.58
C MET A 514 -22.54 -5.97 2.48
N GLU A 515 -22.68 -5.52 1.23
CA GLU A 515 -21.75 -5.88 0.13
C GLU A 515 -20.31 -5.56 0.49
N PHE A 516 -20.07 -4.36 1.02
CA PHE A 516 -18.74 -3.91 1.45
C PHE A 516 -18.19 -4.76 2.59
N ALA A 517 -19.00 -5.06 3.61
CA ALA A 517 -18.58 -5.85 4.76
C ALA A 517 -18.26 -7.30 4.35
N MET A 518 -19.10 -7.94 3.51
CA MET A 518 -18.83 -9.27 2.96
C MET A 518 -17.55 -9.30 2.11
N GLY A 519 -17.31 -8.27 1.30
CA GLY A 519 -16.10 -8.11 0.50
C GLY A 519 -14.81 -7.93 1.30
N ASN A 520 -14.90 -7.62 2.60
CA ASN A 520 -13.77 -7.48 3.50
C ASN A 520 -13.46 -8.75 4.33
N CYS A 521 -14.33 -9.75 4.28
CA CYS A 521 -14.19 -10.96 5.06
C CYS A 521 -13.13 -11.89 4.49
N ILE A 522 -12.16 -12.25 5.31
CA ILE A 522 -11.23 -13.35 5.07
C ILE A 522 -11.43 -14.42 6.14
N VAL A 523 -11.00 -15.64 5.84
CA VAL A 523 -11.08 -16.76 6.79
C VAL A 523 -9.68 -17.24 7.14
N MET A 524 -9.46 -17.47 8.42
CA MET A 524 -8.31 -18.19 8.92
C MET A 524 -8.75 -19.54 9.49
N GLU A 525 -8.01 -20.59 9.14
CA GLU A 525 -8.20 -21.92 9.70
C GLU A 525 -7.17 -22.13 10.84
N ASP A 526 -7.63 -22.71 11.95
CA ASP A 526 -6.74 -23.18 13.00
C ASP A 526 -6.12 -24.55 12.62
N THR A 527 -5.22 -25.05 13.46
CA THR A 527 -4.54 -26.34 13.24
C THR A 527 -5.49 -27.56 13.20
N ASN A 528 -6.74 -27.39 13.65
CA ASN A 528 -7.78 -28.42 13.66
C ASN A 528 -8.77 -28.25 12.50
N GLY A 529 -8.54 -27.30 11.59
CA GLY A 529 -9.44 -27.02 10.46
C GLY A 529 -10.68 -26.19 10.82
N ASN A 530 -10.77 -25.64 12.06
CA ASN A 530 -11.86 -24.76 12.41
C ASN A 530 -11.62 -23.37 11.81
N ARG A 531 -12.69 -22.71 11.39
CA ARG A 531 -12.68 -21.44 10.67
C ARG A 531 -13.19 -20.30 11.54
N LYS A 532 -12.53 -19.15 11.41
CA LYS A 532 -12.95 -17.89 12.02
C LYS A 532 -12.87 -16.76 11.00
N LEU A 533 -13.84 -15.82 11.08
CA LEU A 533 -13.80 -14.59 10.30
C LEU A 533 -12.70 -13.67 10.81
N PHE A 534 -11.98 -13.07 9.87
CA PHE A 534 -11.00 -12.03 10.15
C PHE A 534 -11.18 -10.84 9.20
N LYS A 535 -10.80 -9.67 9.70
CA LYS A 535 -10.68 -8.47 8.89
C LYS A 535 -9.49 -8.62 7.94
N LYS A 536 -9.70 -8.32 6.68
CA LYS A 536 -8.65 -8.22 5.67
C LYS A 536 -7.49 -7.31 6.13
N ARG A 537 -7.82 -6.24 6.86
CA ARG A 537 -6.92 -5.26 7.44
C ARG A 537 -7.55 -4.70 8.71
N TYR A 538 -6.73 -4.04 9.52
CA TYR A 538 -7.21 -3.42 10.76
C TYR A 538 -8.36 -2.41 10.54
N ASP A 539 -8.31 -1.65 9.44
CA ASP A 539 -9.32 -0.65 9.05
C ASP A 539 -10.48 -1.21 8.21
N ALA A 540 -10.44 -2.49 7.83
CA ALA A 540 -11.53 -3.14 7.12
C ALA A 540 -12.71 -3.42 8.07
N LYS A 541 -13.91 -3.10 7.63
CA LYS A 541 -15.15 -3.30 8.40
C LYS A 541 -15.81 -4.59 7.96
N ILE A 542 -16.01 -5.52 8.92
CA ILE A 542 -16.75 -6.77 8.74
C ILE A 542 -17.88 -6.90 9.77
N ASP A 543 -18.06 -5.88 10.59
CA ASP A 543 -18.90 -5.89 11.79
C ASP A 543 -20.36 -6.27 11.47
N ALA A 544 -20.90 -5.80 10.33
CA ALA A 544 -22.24 -6.19 9.87
C ALA A 544 -22.35 -7.71 9.55
N VAL A 545 -21.26 -8.33 9.07
CA VAL A 545 -21.21 -9.78 8.83
C VAL A 545 -21.06 -10.56 10.13
N ALA A 546 -20.29 -10.03 11.10
CA ALA A 546 -20.19 -10.61 12.44
C ALA A 546 -21.57 -10.59 13.12
N ALA A 547 -22.27 -9.46 13.08
CA ALA A 547 -23.64 -9.34 13.58
C ALA A 547 -24.61 -10.28 12.81
N MET A 548 -24.46 -10.46 11.49
CA MET A 548 -25.25 -11.43 10.72
C MET A 548 -25.02 -12.87 11.21
N MET A 549 -23.79 -13.22 11.53
CA MET A 549 -23.46 -14.53 12.10
C MET A 549 -24.11 -14.72 13.46
N ASP A 550 -24.07 -13.71 14.33
CA ASP A 550 -24.70 -13.76 15.65
C ASP A 550 -26.22 -13.90 15.56
N ALA A 551 -26.88 -13.19 14.61
CA ALA A 551 -28.29 -13.37 14.28
C ALA A 551 -28.60 -14.79 13.82
N PHE A 552 -27.77 -15.35 12.94
CA PHE A 552 -27.97 -16.68 12.41
C PHE A 552 -27.84 -17.77 13.48
N VAL A 553 -26.88 -17.64 14.40
CA VAL A 553 -26.70 -18.55 15.53
C VAL A 553 -27.91 -18.49 16.46
N ALA A 554 -28.36 -17.28 16.83
CA ALA A 554 -29.55 -17.09 17.69
C ALA A 554 -30.81 -17.65 17.01
N TYR A 555 -31.00 -17.45 15.71
CA TYR A 555 -32.08 -18.05 14.94
C TYR A 555 -32.07 -19.59 15.06
N LYS A 556 -30.91 -20.21 14.87
CA LYS A 556 -30.80 -21.69 14.91
C LYS A 556 -31.08 -22.27 16.28
N ILE A 557 -30.66 -21.60 17.34
CA ILE A 557 -30.94 -22.03 18.71
C ILE A 557 -32.45 -21.92 19.01
N ASN A 558 -33.09 -20.86 18.54
CA ASN A 558 -34.48 -20.53 18.84
C ASN A 558 -35.43 -20.79 17.65
N ILE A 559 -35.11 -21.74 16.79
CA ILE A 559 -35.86 -22.01 15.57
C ILE A 559 -37.35 -22.27 15.81
N GLU A 560 -37.69 -22.80 16.98
CA GLU A 560 -39.09 -23.07 17.39
C GLU A 560 -39.94 -21.81 17.51
N TYR A 561 -39.35 -20.64 17.72
CA TYR A 561 -40.06 -19.37 17.77
C TYR A 561 -40.45 -18.84 16.38
N PHE A 562 -39.91 -19.43 15.32
CA PHE A 562 -40.13 -19.03 13.93
C PHE A 562 -41.07 -19.96 13.15
N ILE A 563 -41.54 -21.03 13.79
CA ILE A 563 -42.45 -22.02 13.21
C ILE A 563 -43.91 -21.66 13.45
#